data_d4a792b4a50af81be8ad8c76ecc6614a
#
_entry.id   d4a792b4a50af81be8ad8c76ecc6614a
#
_cell.length_a   1.000
_cell.length_b   1.000
_cell.length_c   1.000
_cell.angle_alpha   90.00
_cell.angle_beta   90.00
_cell.angle_gamma   90.00
#
_symmetry.space_group_name_H-M   'P 1'
#
loop_
_entity.id
_entity.type
_entity.pdbx_description
1 polymer ?
#
loop_
_entity_poly.entity_id
_entity_poly.type
_entity_poly.pdbx_seq_one_letter_code
_entity_poly.pdbx_strand_id
1 'polypeptide(L)'
;MARHAGRGWYGRVIGAAIGVTAVAAGASVWTAQAGQNTPAAPAHHTTPKTVAVSPVIAHSSDGGAHAVNITIDDGPDPTWTPQVLQVLRENGVKATFCMIGPEAQAHPDVVKQVVAAGHRLCDHTVSHDTAMDHKSESYQSQQILDAERQITEASGGVRPMYYRAPGGAFTPYSRKLAASHGMRPLGWNVDSKDFERPGTDAIVATVRSELANGPTLLFHDAGGDRSQTVAALRTLMPWLKQQGYGFGFPVR
;
A
#
# COMPACT_ATOMS: atom_id res chain seq x y z
N MET A 1 -6.64 -54.53 -25.08
CA MET A 1 -6.37 -54.89 -26.48
C MET A 1 -5.95 -53.67 -27.26
N ALA A 2 -4.83 -53.83 -27.96
CA ALA A 2 -4.19 -53.09 -29.06
C ALA A 2 -3.73 -51.65 -28.75
N ARG A 3 -2.48 -51.34 -28.51
CA ARG A 3 -1.18 -51.32 -29.24
C ARG A 3 -1.25 -50.84 -30.69
N HIS A 4 -0.56 -49.66 -30.98
CA HIS A 4 0.38 -49.44 -32.10
C HIS A 4 0.94 -48.02 -31.92
N ALA A 5 2.23 -47.78 -31.66
CA ALA A 5 3.48 -48.00 -32.42
C ALA A 5 3.60 -47.13 -33.71
N GLY A 6 4.42 -46.04 -33.65
CA GLY A 6 5.72 -46.03 -34.24
C GLY A 6 5.94 -45.16 -35.49
N ARG A 7 7.10 -44.54 -35.50
CA ARG A 7 7.99 -44.10 -36.60
C ARG A 7 8.08 -42.58 -36.76
N GLY A 8 9.14 -41.86 -36.48
CA GLY A 8 10.55 -42.11 -36.80
C GLY A 8 10.89 -41.80 -38.26
N TRP A 9 11.44 -40.56 -38.56
CA TRP A 9 12.19 -40.43 -39.80
C TRP A 9 13.35 -39.40 -39.65
N TYR A 10 14.50 -39.92 -40.09
CA TYR A 10 15.81 -39.30 -40.11
C TYR A 10 16.04 -38.47 -41.39
N GLY A 11 16.90 -37.45 -41.32
CA GLY A 11 17.98 -37.28 -42.28
C GLY A 11 17.80 -36.24 -43.41
N ARG A 12 18.67 -35.25 -43.43
CA ARG A 12 19.76 -35.22 -44.39
C ARG A 12 20.67 -34.00 -44.21
N VAL A 13 21.95 -34.27 -44.12
CA VAL A 13 23.09 -33.36 -44.23
C VAL A 13 23.45 -33.18 -45.70
N ILE A 14 23.77 -31.97 -46.16
CA ILE A 14 24.60 -31.61 -47.33
C ILE A 14 25.23 -30.27 -46.94
N GLY A 15 26.47 -30.00 -46.81
CA GLY A 15 27.67 -30.34 -47.52
C GLY A 15 28.19 -29.15 -48.37
N ALA A 16 29.19 -28.41 -47.81
CA ALA A 16 30.34 -27.75 -48.44
C ALA A 16 30.16 -26.72 -49.57
N ALA A 17 30.82 -25.55 -49.35
CA ALA A 17 31.76 -25.01 -50.32
C ALA A 17 32.69 -23.96 -49.68
N ILE A 18 33.99 -24.19 -49.83
CA ILE A 18 35.13 -23.37 -49.42
C ILE A 18 35.32 -22.27 -50.45
N GLY A 19 35.37 -21.02 -50.01
CA GLY A 19 35.82 -19.90 -50.84
C GLY A 19 36.95 -19.16 -50.11
N VAL A 20 38.18 -19.38 -50.53
CA VAL A 20 39.38 -18.65 -50.11
C VAL A 20 39.49 -17.39 -50.96
N THR A 21 39.40 -16.22 -50.40
CA THR A 21 39.88 -14.97 -51.00
C THR A 21 40.86 -14.29 -50.03
N ALA A 22 42.09 -14.24 -50.49
CA ALA A 22 43.17 -13.47 -49.87
C ALA A 22 42.92 -11.98 -50.05
N VAL A 23 43.00 -11.20 -48.98
CA VAL A 23 43.07 -9.74 -49.05
C VAL A 23 44.19 -9.23 -48.16
N ALA A 24 44.93 -8.32 -48.73
CA ALA A 24 46.17 -7.70 -48.33
C ALA A 24 46.18 -7.09 -46.93
N ALA A 25 47.33 -7.19 -46.30
CA ALA A 25 47.67 -6.53 -45.04
C ALA A 25 47.79 -5.01 -45.23
N GLY A 26 46.84 -4.27 -44.63
CA GLY A 26 46.97 -2.86 -44.34
C GLY A 26 47.36 -2.68 -42.85
N ALA A 27 48.57 -2.27 -42.55
CA ALA A 27 49.00 -1.93 -41.21
C ALA A 27 48.40 -0.59 -40.77
N SER A 28 47.34 -0.64 -39.99
CA SER A 28 46.81 0.55 -39.31
C SER A 28 47.46 0.65 -37.94
N VAL A 29 48.24 1.69 -37.78
CA VAL A 29 48.85 2.05 -36.46
C VAL A 29 47.73 2.56 -35.59
N TRP A 30 47.33 1.77 -34.60
CA TRP A 30 46.43 2.19 -33.53
C TRP A 30 47.27 2.90 -32.45
N THR A 31 47.17 4.24 -32.38
CA THR A 31 47.62 4.97 -31.20
C THR A 31 46.68 4.67 -30.06
N ALA A 32 47.14 3.91 -29.08
CA ALA A 32 46.42 3.67 -27.84
C ALA A 32 46.32 4.98 -27.06
N GLN A 33 45.17 5.60 -27.12
CA GLN A 33 44.83 6.71 -26.23
C GLN A 33 44.45 6.11 -24.89
N ALA A 34 45.31 6.21 -23.91
CA ALA A 34 45.04 5.82 -22.52
C ALA A 34 43.95 6.74 -21.97
N GLY A 35 42.69 6.32 -22.09
CA GLY A 35 41.57 6.93 -21.39
C GLY A 35 41.75 6.76 -19.89
N GLN A 36 42.00 7.82 -19.19
CA GLN A 36 41.97 7.84 -17.72
C GLN A 36 40.54 7.56 -17.27
N ASN A 37 40.31 6.31 -16.90
CA ASN A 37 39.10 5.97 -16.14
C ASN A 37 39.22 6.57 -14.74
N THR A 38 38.74 7.79 -14.58
CA THR A 38 38.47 8.37 -13.26
C THR A 38 37.31 7.57 -12.68
N PRO A 39 37.43 6.94 -11.50
CA PRO A 39 36.27 6.29 -10.86
C PRO A 39 35.24 7.36 -10.61
N ALA A 40 34.03 7.15 -11.11
CA ALA A 40 32.88 7.98 -10.78
C ALA A 40 32.71 7.99 -9.25
N ALA A 41 32.72 9.17 -8.65
CA ALA A 41 32.43 9.31 -7.24
C ALA A 41 31.09 8.66 -6.92
N PRO A 42 30.94 7.97 -5.78
CA PRO A 42 29.67 7.35 -5.40
C PRO A 42 28.60 8.44 -5.37
N ALA A 43 27.52 8.22 -6.12
CA ALA A 43 26.36 9.09 -6.08
C ALA A 43 25.88 9.15 -4.63
N HIS A 44 26.01 10.31 -4.01
CA HIS A 44 25.40 10.58 -2.72
C HIS A 44 23.88 10.48 -2.91
N HIS A 45 23.30 9.33 -2.57
CA HIS A 45 21.86 9.24 -2.36
C HIS A 45 21.53 10.12 -1.16
N THR A 46 21.20 11.37 -1.40
CA THR A 46 20.57 12.22 -0.40
C THR A 46 19.20 11.62 -0.13
N THR A 47 19.09 10.87 0.96
CA THR A 47 17.80 10.44 1.48
C THR A 47 16.95 11.70 1.66
N PRO A 48 15.75 11.79 1.06
CA PRO A 48 14.90 12.96 1.24
C PRO A 48 14.69 13.19 2.74
N LYS A 49 15.01 14.37 3.23
CA LYS A 49 14.83 14.72 4.64
C LYS A 49 13.34 14.63 4.96
N THR A 50 12.94 13.59 5.66
CA THR A 50 11.56 13.40 6.06
C THR A 50 11.17 14.53 7.00
N VAL A 51 10.13 15.29 6.66
CA VAL A 51 9.60 16.32 7.55
C VAL A 51 8.85 15.60 8.68
N ALA A 52 9.37 15.71 9.89
CA ALA A 52 8.70 15.17 11.07
C ALA A 52 7.32 15.83 11.24
N VAL A 53 6.33 15.00 11.58
CA VAL A 53 4.97 15.44 11.87
C VAL A 53 4.69 15.34 13.37
N SER A 54 3.53 15.81 13.82
CA SER A 54 3.15 15.72 15.24
C SER A 54 2.98 14.26 15.69
N PRO A 55 3.49 13.84 16.86
CA PRO A 55 3.27 12.51 17.44
C PRO A 55 1.92 12.36 18.15
N VAL A 56 1.10 13.41 18.17
CA VAL A 56 -0.26 13.36 18.72
C VAL A 56 -1.16 12.60 17.75
N ILE A 57 -2.00 11.68 18.28
CA ILE A 57 -2.93 10.89 17.46
C ILE A 57 -3.94 11.84 16.79
N ALA A 58 -4.07 11.74 15.47
CA ALA A 58 -5.02 12.51 14.69
C ALA A 58 -6.40 11.83 14.72
N HIS A 59 -7.42 12.66 14.93
CA HIS A 59 -8.84 12.25 14.88
C HIS A 59 -9.67 13.19 14.00
N SER A 60 -9.12 14.36 13.63
CA SER A 60 -9.83 15.43 12.92
C SER A 60 -9.68 15.29 11.40
N SER A 61 -10.56 15.96 10.65
CA SER A 61 -10.53 16.05 9.19
C SER A 61 -9.85 17.33 8.71
N ASP A 62 -9.10 17.25 7.60
CA ASP A 62 -8.59 18.42 6.87
C ASP A 62 -9.66 19.09 5.98
N GLY A 63 -10.79 18.41 5.77
CA GLY A 63 -11.94 18.91 4.99
C GLY A 63 -12.85 19.90 5.73
N GLY A 64 -12.49 20.27 6.97
CA GLY A 64 -13.26 21.22 7.78
C GLY A 64 -14.25 20.57 8.75
N ALA A 65 -15.03 21.39 9.45
CA ALA A 65 -15.85 20.97 10.59
C ALA A 65 -17.02 20.03 10.22
N HIS A 66 -17.43 20.00 8.95
CA HIS A 66 -18.53 19.17 8.48
C HIS A 66 -18.07 18.18 7.41
N ALA A 67 -16.85 17.64 7.58
CA ALA A 67 -16.29 16.61 6.72
C ALA A 67 -15.93 15.37 7.51
N VAL A 68 -16.04 14.19 6.86
CA VAL A 68 -15.64 12.91 7.41
C VAL A 68 -14.43 12.35 6.65
N ASN A 69 -13.63 11.54 7.34
CA ASN A 69 -12.53 10.79 6.77
C ASN A 69 -12.92 9.32 6.71
N ILE A 70 -12.82 8.71 5.53
CA ILE A 70 -12.97 7.26 5.39
C ILE A 70 -11.59 6.64 5.53
N THR A 71 -11.44 5.70 6.45
CA THR A 71 -10.21 4.94 6.67
C THR A 71 -10.48 3.45 6.59
N ILE A 72 -9.58 2.72 5.92
CA ILE A 72 -9.74 1.31 5.56
C ILE A 72 -8.48 0.57 6.02
N ASP A 73 -8.63 -0.42 6.88
CA ASP A 73 -7.52 -1.15 7.49
C ASP A 73 -7.37 -2.58 6.96
N ASP A 74 -6.24 -3.18 7.26
CA ASP A 74 -5.82 -4.59 7.07
C ASP A 74 -5.40 -4.98 5.66
N GLY A 75 -5.82 -4.27 4.62
CA GLY A 75 -5.49 -4.59 3.24
C GLY A 75 -4.01 -4.38 2.85
N PRO A 76 -3.73 -4.50 1.55
CA PRO A 76 -4.70 -4.74 0.50
C PRO A 76 -5.10 -6.22 0.35
N ASP A 77 -6.35 -6.47 0.01
CA ASP A 77 -6.87 -7.79 -0.39
C ASP A 77 -7.24 -7.76 -1.89
N PRO A 78 -6.81 -8.76 -2.70
CA PRO A 78 -7.04 -8.74 -4.14
C PRO A 78 -8.52 -8.86 -4.55
N THR A 79 -9.38 -9.34 -3.64
CA THR A 79 -10.83 -9.47 -3.85
C THR A 79 -11.58 -8.24 -3.38
N TRP A 80 -11.28 -7.74 -2.18
CA TRP A 80 -12.12 -6.74 -1.52
C TRP A 80 -11.65 -5.30 -1.75
N THR A 81 -10.34 -5.04 -1.74
CA THR A 81 -9.83 -3.68 -1.96
C THR A 81 -10.30 -3.09 -3.30
N PRO A 82 -10.29 -3.83 -4.45
CA PRO A 82 -10.83 -3.29 -5.69
C PRO A 82 -12.32 -2.94 -5.63
N GLN A 83 -13.12 -3.70 -4.88
CA GLN A 83 -14.55 -3.42 -4.71
C GLN A 83 -14.78 -2.18 -3.84
N VAL A 84 -14.00 -1.99 -2.78
CA VAL A 84 -13.99 -0.75 -1.97
C VAL A 84 -13.61 0.44 -2.85
N LEU A 85 -12.52 0.32 -3.65
CA LEU A 85 -12.10 1.36 -4.59
C LEU A 85 -13.20 1.73 -5.59
N GLN A 86 -13.96 0.74 -6.07
CA GLN A 86 -15.10 0.97 -6.96
C GLN A 86 -16.16 1.83 -6.28
N VAL A 87 -16.57 1.48 -5.06
CA VAL A 87 -17.58 2.24 -4.30
C VAL A 87 -17.12 3.68 -4.05
N LEU A 88 -15.86 3.86 -3.64
CA LEU A 88 -15.29 5.18 -3.40
C LEU A 88 -15.26 6.03 -4.69
N ARG A 89 -14.87 5.44 -5.83
CA ARG A 89 -14.85 6.09 -7.14
C ARG A 89 -16.24 6.50 -7.59
N GLU A 90 -17.23 5.62 -7.50
CA GLU A 90 -18.64 5.88 -7.87
C GLU A 90 -19.21 7.05 -7.07
N ASN A 91 -18.71 7.26 -5.87
CA ASN A 91 -19.09 8.36 -5.00
C ASN A 91 -18.14 9.56 -5.04
N GLY A 92 -17.06 9.55 -5.79
CA GLY A 92 -16.08 10.64 -5.81
C GLY A 92 -15.40 10.87 -4.45
N VAL A 93 -15.30 9.83 -3.61
CA VAL A 93 -14.72 9.88 -2.27
C VAL A 93 -13.28 9.40 -2.30
N LYS A 94 -12.41 10.07 -1.55
CA LYS A 94 -11.04 9.60 -1.28
C LYS A 94 -10.96 9.09 0.15
N ALA A 95 -10.08 8.11 0.37
CA ALA A 95 -9.91 7.44 1.66
C ALA A 95 -8.42 7.29 2.01
N THR A 96 -8.15 6.92 3.25
CA THR A 96 -6.83 6.50 3.73
C THR A 96 -6.84 4.98 3.93
N PHE A 97 -5.89 4.27 3.35
CA PHE A 97 -5.74 2.82 3.47
C PHE A 97 -4.56 2.52 4.38
N CYS A 98 -4.83 1.95 5.56
CA CYS A 98 -3.83 1.49 6.52
C CYS A 98 -3.50 0.03 6.22
N MET A 99 -2.39 -0.18 5.54
CA MET A 99 -2.02 -1.47 4.97
C MET A 99 -1.08 -2.25 5.87
N ILE A 100 -1.28 -3.57 5.94
CA ILE A 100 -0.32 -4.50 6.52
C ILE A 100 0.83 -4.70 5.53
N GLY A 101 2.08 -4.55 5.99
CA GLY A 101 3.25 -4.57 5.11
C GLY A 101 3.37 -5.81 4.22
N PRO A 102 3.29 -7.04 4.75
CA PRO A 102 3.28 -8.27 3.95
C PRO A 102 2.16 -8.36 2.93
N GLU A 103 0.95 -7.88 3.25
CA GLU A 103 -0.17 -7.84 2.30
C GLU A 103 0.11 -6.86 1.16
N ALA A 104 0.71 -5.71 1.46
CA ALA A 104 1.15 -4.76 0.45
C ALA A 104 2.20 -5.38 -0.49
N GLN A 105 3.19 -6.12 0.05
CA GLN A 105 4.19 -6.84 -0.75
C GLN A 105 3.58 -7.94 -1.61
N ALA A 106 2.60 -8.66 -1.09
CA ALA A 106 1.93 -9.75 -1.82
C ALA A 106 1.07 -9.21 -2.98
N HIS A 107 0.52 -8.00 -2.85
CA HIS A 107 -0.43 -7.42 -3.80
C HIS A 107 -0.03 -6.01 -4.27
N PRO A 108 1.20 -5.81 -4.81
CA PRO A 108 1.71 -4.48 -5.17
C PRO A 108 0.87 -3.78 -6.26
N ASP A 109 0.21 -4.55 -7.13
CA ASP A 109 -0.66 -3.98 -8.17
C ASP A 109 -1.92 -3.36 -7.57
N VAL A 110 -2.44 -3.92 -6.48
CA VAL A 110 -3.58 -3.34 -5.75
C VAL A 110 -3.15 -2.07 -5.01
N VAL A 111 -1.96 -2.06 -4.39
CA VAL A 111 -1.39 -0.84 -3.77
C VAL A 111 -1.26 0.29 -4.79
N LYS A 112 -0.74 -0.01 -5.99
CA LYS A 112 -0.62 0.98 -7.09
C LYS A 112 -1.98 1.49 -7.54
N GLN A 113 -3.02 0.65 -7.57
CA GLN A 113 -4.39 1.09 -7.88
C GLN A 113 -4.92 2.07 -6.82
N VAL A 114 -4.68 1.81 -5.53
CA VAL A 114 -5.02 2.72 -4.43
C VAL A 114 -4.35 4.08 -4.62
N VAL A 115 -3.06 4.10 -4.91
CA VAL A 115 -2.28 5.33 -5.15
C VAL A 115 -2.77 6.05 -6.40
N ALA A 116 -2.93 5.35 -7.52
CA ALA A 116 -3.39 5.93 -8.79
C ALA A 116 -4.80 6.53 -8.69
N ALA A 117 -5.64 5.97 -7.82
CA ALA A 117 -6.96 6.50 -7.53
C ALA A 117 -6.93 7.73 -6.61
N GLY A 118 -5.76 8.18 -6.12
CA GLY A 118 -5.58 9.38 -5.30
C GLY A 118 -5.93 9.19 -3.82
N HIS A 119 -5.90 7.96 -3.33
CA HIS A 119 -6.03 7.67 -1.90
C HIS A 119 -4.69 7.84 -1.18
N ARG A 120 -4.73 8.00 0.15
CA ARG A 120 -3.52 8.11 0.98
C ARG A 120 -3.17 6.76 1.58
N LEU A 121 -1.86 6.51 1.74
CA LEU A 121 -1.34 5.31 2.38
C LEU A 121 -1.07 5.56 3.86
N CYS A 122 -1.28 4.52 4.66
CA CYS A 122 -1.06 4.46 6.08
C CYS A 122 -0.40 3.12 6.41
N ASP A 123 0.52 3.12 7.34
CA ASP A 123 1.23 1.95 7.85
C ASP A 123 0.38 1.28 8.95
N HIS A 124 0.15 -0.03 8.82
CA HIS A 124 -0.57 -0.84 9.81
C HIS A 124 0.26 -2.01 10.34
N THR A 125 1.58 -1.83 10.40
CA THR A 125 2.57 -2.80 10.87
C THR A 125 2.79 -4.02 9.97
N VAL A 126 3.65 -4.93 10.42
CA VAL A 126 3.96 -6.18 9.70
C VAL A 126 3.01 -7.30 10.10
N SER A 127 2.77 -7.50 11.38
CA SER A 127 2.08 -8.70 11.89
C SER A 127 0.70 -8.44 12.49
N HIS A 128 0.22 -7.20 12.44
CA HIS A 128 -1.06 -6.80 13.06
C HIS A 128 -1.18 -7.25 14.53
N ASP A 129 -0.10 -7.09 15.32
CA ASP A 129 -0.09 -7.45 16.74
C ASP A 129 -0.84 -6.40 17.58
N THR A 130 -2.06 -6.73 17.99
CA THR A 130 -2.92 -5.85 18.81
C THR A 130 -2.44 -5.66 20.25
N ALA A 131 -1.38 -6.38 20.65
CA ALA A 131 -0.72 -6.26 21.95
C ALA A 131 0.70 -5.67 21.83
N MET A 132 1.02 -4.97 20.72
CA MET A 132 2.36 -4.43 20.50
C MET A 132 2.76 -3.33 21.50
N ASP A 133 1.80 -2.72 22.18
CA ASP A 133 2.04 -1.78 23.28
C ASP A 133 2.70 -2.43 24.50
N HIS A 134 2.58 -3.74 24.65
CA HIS A 134 3.28 -4.56 25.66
C HIS A 134 4.61 -5.14 25.19
N LYS A 135 5.03 -4.85 23.96
CA LYS A 135 6.30 -5.35 23.38
C LYS A 135 7.44 -4.34 23.54
N SER A 136 8.66 -4.84 23.36
CA SER A 136 9.85 -3.99 23.42
C SER A 136 9.84 -2.89 22.32
N GLU A 137 10.53 -1.80 22.56
CA GLU A 137 10.70 -0.73 21.57
C GLU A 137 11.37 -1.23 20.28
N SER A 138 12.29 -2.20 20.37
CA SER A 138 12.90 -2.81 19.21
C SER A 138 11.90 -3.59 18.35
N TYR A 139 10.99 -4.32 18.98
CA TYR A 139 9.90 -4.99 18.28
C TYR A 139 8.97 -3.97 17.60
N GLN A 140 8.54 -2.93 18.33
CA GLN A 140 7.69 -1.87 17.78
C GLN A 140 8.38 -1.18 16.58
N SER A 141 9.70 -0.92 16.68
CA SER A 141 10.47 -0.34 15.57
C SER A 141 10.45 -1.25 14.34
N GLN A 142 10.72 -2.53 14.51
CA GLN A 142 10.71 -3.49 13.42
C GLN A 142 9.34 -3.55 12.73
N GLN A 143 8.26 -3.62 13.53
CA GLN A 143 6.89 -3.67 13.01
C GLN A 143 6.53 -2.46 12.16
N ILE A 144 6.94 -1.26 12.58
CA ILE A 144 6.63 -0.01 11.87
C ILE A 144 7.56 0.20 10.68
N LEU A 145 8.89 0.09 10.86
CA LEU A 145 9.84 0.46 9.81
C LEU A 145 9.89 -0.56 8.66
N ASP A 146 9.70 -1.84 8.96
CA ASP A 146 9.62 -2.85 7.90
C ASP A 146 8.32 -2.70 7.10
N ALA A 147 7.18 -2.41 7.74
CA ALA A 147 5.93 -2.16 7.03
C ALA A 147 6.01 -0.88 6.19
N GLU A 148 6.57 0.23 6.71
CA GLU A 148 6.82 1.44 5.94
C GLU A 148 7.61 1.15 4.66
N ARG A 149 8.71 0.37 4.78
CA ARG A 149 9.53 -0.03 3.64
C ARG A 149 8.73 -0.86 2.64
N GLN A 150 8.03 -1.90 3.11
CA GLN A 150 7.23 -2.82 2.30
C GLN A 150 6.13 -2.09 1.51
N ILE A 151 5.39 -1.21 2.16
CA ILE A 151 4.33 -0.41 1.54
C ILE A 151 4.93 0.57 0.51
N THR A 152 6.07 1.21 0.84
CA THR A 152 6.75 2.14 -0.07
C THR A 152 7.25 1.43 -1.33
N GLU A 153 7.84 0.25 -1.20
CA GLU A 153 8.28 -0.58 -2.33
C GLU A 153 7.09 -1.01 -3.19
N ALA A 154 6.04 -1.54 -2.56
CA ALA A 154 4.83 -2.02 -3.26
C ALA A 154 4.11 -0.90 -4.03
N SER A 155 4.09 0.31 -3.49
CA SER A 155 3.46 1.48 -4.11
C SER A 155 4.25 2.08 -5.28
N GLY A 156 5.50 1.65 -5.49
CA GLY A 156 6.40 2.26 -6.46
C GLY A 156 7.08 3.55 -5.94
N GLY A 157 7.27 3.66 -4.64
CA GLY A 157 8.02 4.76 -4.00
C GLY A 157 7.16 5.78 -3.24
N VAL A 158 5.84 5.60 -3.19
CA VAL A 158 4.94 6.47 -2.42
C VAL A 158 4.95 6.02 -0.95
N ARG A 159 5.44 6.90 -0.07
CA ARG A 159 5.53 6.60 1.36
C ARG A 159 4.18 6.73 2.07
N PRO A 160 3.91 5.90 3.09
CA PRO A 160 2.78 6.12 3.99
C PRO A 160 2.83 7.50 4.64
N MET A 161 1.68 8.15 4.74
CA MET A 161 1.54 9.47 5.38
C MET A 161 1.08 9.37 6.83
N TYR A 162 0.57 8.21 7.21
CA TYR A 162 0.02 7.91 8.53
C TYR A 162 0.54 6.57 9.04
N TYR A 163 0.40 6.39 10.36
CA TYR A 163 0.62 5.13 11.06
C TYR A 163 -0.57 4.87 11.98
N ARG A 164 -1.15 3.70 11.91
CA ARG A 164 -2.18 3.23 12.83
C ARG A 164 -1.69 1.97 13.54
N ALA A 165 -1.65 2.03 14.87
CA ALA A 165 -1.35 0.83 15.67
C ALA A 165 -2.54 -0.13 15.61
N PRO A 166 -2.33 -1.43 15.32
CA PRO A 166 -3.38 -2.45 15.39
C PRO A 166 -4.12 -2.41 16.74
N GLY A 167 -5.46 -2.48 16.70
CA GLY A 167 -6.29 -2.38 17.89
C GLY A 167 -6.13 -1.09 18.70
N GLY A 168 -5.47 -0.06 18.17
CA GLY A 168 -5.17 1.17 18.90
C GLY A 168 -4.03 1.04 19.93
N ALA A 169 -3.19 0.01 19.83
CA ALA A 169 -2.09 -0.29 20.76
C ALA A 169 -0.90 0.69 20.60
N PHE A 170 -1.18 1.99 20.69
CA PHE A 170 -0.16 3.05 20.61
C PHE A 170 0.65 3.16 21.89
N THR A 171 1.97 3.33 21.76
CA THR A 171 2.83 3.78 22.85
C THR A 171 3.38 5.19 22.57
N PRO A 172 3.89 5.91 23.58
CA PRO A 172 4.63 7.15 23.33
C PRO A 172 5.80 6.94 22.38
N TYR A 173 6.46 5.78 22.44
CA TYR A 173 7.56 5.41 21.57
C TYR A 173 7.11 5.23 20.11
N SER A 174 6.14 4.34 19.84
CA SER A 174 5.67 4.04 18.50
C SER A 174 5.15 5.29 17.78
N ARG A 175 4.44 6.18 18.51
CA ARG A 175 3.96 7.46 17.97
C ARG A 175 5.10 8.41 17.59
N LYS A 176 6.12 8.54 18.43
CA LYS A 176 7.29 9.40 18.15
C LYS A 176 8.10 8.85 16.99
N LEU A 177 8.31 7.53 16.94
CA LEU A 177 9.00 6.87 15.84
C LEU A 177 8.29 7.13 14.51
N ALA A 178 7.01 6.81 14.41
CA ALA A 178 6.22 7.04 13.20
C ALA A 178 6.26 8.52 12.78
N ALA A 179 6.09 9.44 13.73
CA ALA A 179 6.13 10.88 13.47
C ALA A 179 7.49 11.35 12.94
N SER A 180 8.60 10.82 13.45
CA SER A 180 9.95 11.13 12.96
C SER A 180 10.19 10.64 11.53
N HIS A 181 9.46 9.62 11.10
CA HIS A 181 9.42 9.10 9.73
C HIS A 181 8.41 9.82 8.82
N GLY A 182 7.72 10.85 9.34
CA GLY A 182 6.72 11.62 8.60
C GLY A 182 5.34 10.98 8.53
N MET A 183 5.11 9.93 9.31
CA MET A 183 3.82 9.25 9.43
C MET A 183 3.06 9.77 10.66
N ARG A 184 1.97 10.50 10.44
CA ARG A 184 1.11 10.99 11.52
C ARG A 184 0.39 9.80 12.19
N PRO A 185 0.49 9.62 13.53
CA PRO A 185 -0.35 8.66 14.23
C PRO A 185 -1.84 8.94 13.98
N LEU A 186 -2.60 7.90 13.57
CA LEU A 186 -3.99 8.01 13.12
C LEU A 186 -4.91 7.14 13.98
N GLY A 187 -5.81 7.78 14.73
CA GLY A 187 -6.89 7.12 15.45
C GLY A 187 -8.19 7.06 14.64
N TRP A 188 -9.28 6.78 15.31
CA TRP A 188 -10.65 6.83 14.78
C TRP A 188 -11.62 7.33 15.83
N ASN A 189 -12.79 7.79 15.39
CA ASN A 189 -13.88 8.26 16.25
C ASN A 189 -15.08 7.33 16.17
N VAL A 190 -15.28 6.73 14.99
CA VAL A 190 -16.40 5.85 14.67
C VAL A 190 -15.82 4.49 14.29
N ASP A 191 -16.13 3.47 15.06
CA ASP A 191 -15.77 2.09 14.77
C ASP A 191 -16.96 1.37 14.18
N SER A 192 -16.92 1.08 12.90
CA SER A 192 -18.05 0.45 12.19
C SER A 192 -18.39 -0.96 12.65
N LYS A 193 -17.48 -1.63 13.37
CA LYS A 193 -17.55 -3.03 13.78
C LYS A 193 -17.70 -4.02 12.61
N ASP A 194 -17.33 -3.59 11.41
CA ASP A 194 -17.46 -4.40 10.20
C ASP A 194 -16.59 -5.67 10.22
N PHE A 195 -15.46 -5.63 10.95
CA PHE A 195 -14.57 -6.78 11.14
C PHE A 195 -15.27 -7.96 11.85
N GLU A 196 -16.28 -7.69 12.67
CA GLU A 196 -17.10 -8.70 13.35
C GLU A 196 -18.11 -9.37 12.38
N ARG A 197 -18.35 -8.79 11.23
CA ARG A 197 -19.32 -9.25 10.20
C ARG A 197 -20.75 -9.37 10.74
N PRO A 198 -21.28 -8.32 11.39
CA PRO A 198 -22.60 -8.37 12.07
C PRO A 198 -23.79 -8.24 11.11
N GLY A 199 -23.53 -8.10 9.82
CA GLY A 199 -24.52 -7.78 8.80
C GLY A 199 -24.45 -6.32 8.33
N THR A 200 -24.75 -6.10 7.06
CA THR A 200 -24.66 -4.77 6.42
C THR A 200 -25.47 -3.70 7.18
N ASP A 201 -26.69 -4.02 7.58
CA ASP A 201 -27.57 -3.07 8.27
C ASP A 201 -27.05 -2.70 9.66
N ALA A 202 -26.43 -3.66 10.37
CA ALA A 202 -25.81 -3.41 11.67
C ALA A 202 -24.60 -2.47 11.53
N ILE A 203 -23.73 -2.69 10.53
CA ILE A 203 -22.60 -1.80 10.23
C ILE A 203 -23.11 -0.38 9.95
N VAL A 204 -24.12 -0.24 9.09
CA VAL A 204 -24.73 1.06 8.75
C VAL A 204 -25.33 1.74 9.99
N ALA A 205 -26.05 0.99 10.82
CA ALA A 205 -26.66 1.51 12.05
C ALA A 205 -25.59 1.99 13.05
N THR A 206 -24.51 1.21 13.25
CA THR A 206 -23.38 1.57 14.12
C THR A 206 -22.76 2.88 13.67
N VAL A 207 -22.38 2.99 12.39
CA VAL A 207 -21.77 4.23 11.87
C VAL A 207 -22.69 5.44 12.06
N ARG A 208 -24.00 5.29 11.78
CA ARG A 208 -24.97 6.38 11.95
C ARG A 208 -25.10 6.82 13.40
N SER A 209 -25.12 5.88 14.35
CA SER A 209 -25.25 6.17 15.77
C SER A 209 -24.01 6.80 16.39
N GLU A 210 -22.82 6.45 15.86
CA GLU A 210 -21.54 6.93 16.39
C GLU A 210 -21.02 8.19 15.68
N LEU A 211 -21.65 8.64 14.59
CA LEU A 211 -21.13 9.74 13.76
C LEU A 211 -20.89 11.05 14.54
N ALA A 212 -21.63 11.27 15.63
CA ALA A 212 -21.43 12.42 16.50
C ALA A 212 -20.13 12.38 17.30
N ASN A 213 -19.46 11.21 17.39
CA ASN A 213 -18.20 11.06 18.11
C ASN A 213 -17.02 11.73 17.41
N GLY A 214 -17.15 11.99 16.09
CA GLY A 214 -16.12 12.68 15.32
C GLY A 214 -15.97 12.17 13.89
N PRO A 215 -15.05 12.78 13.12
CA PRO A 215 -15.04 12.64 11.68
C PRO A 215 -14.33 11.40 11.13
N THR A 216 -13.50 10.69 11.90
CA THR A 216 -12.68 9.60 11.35
C THR A 216 -13.36 8.24 11.53
N LEU A 217 -13.81 7.67 10.41
CA LEU A 217 -14.55 6.42 10.33
C LEU A 217 -13.61 5.26 9.96
N LEU A 218 -13.72 4.17 10.73
CA LEU A 218 -12.91 2.96 10.56
C LEU A 218 -13.72 1.85 9.89
N PHE A 219 -13.15 1.28 8.83
CA PHE A 219 -13.60 0.09 8.11
C PHE A 219 -12.40 -0.80 7.78
N HIS A 220 -12.67 -2.00 7.24
CA HIS A 220 -11.64 -2.98 6.88
C HIS A 220 -11.90 -3.56 5.48
N ASP A 221 -10.83 -3.82 4.73
CA ASP A 221 -10.91 -4.45 3.40
C ASP A 221 -10.14 -5.77 3.27
N ALA A 222 -9.67 -6.33 4.41
CA ALA A 222 -9.04 -7.64 4.47
C ALA A 222 -9.39 -8.37 5.79
N GLY A 223 -8.75 -9.52 6.03
CA GLY A 223 -9.00 -10.33 7.23
C GLY A 223 -10.30 -11.14 7.16
N GLY A 224 -10.73 -11.56 5.95
CA GLY A 224 -11.87 -12.42 5.71
C GLY A 224 -12.88 -11.85 4.70
N ASP A 225 -14.12 -12.35 4.75
CA ASP A 225 -15.20 -11.86 3.88
C ASP A 225 -15.59 -10.41 4.27
N ARG A 226 -15.46 -9.48 3.32
CA ARG A 226 -15.79 -8.06 3.45
C ARG A 226 -16.97 -7.62 2.56
N SER A 227 -17.76 -8.57 2.09
CA SER A 227 -18.95 -8.27 1.28
C SER A 227 -19.91 -7.34 2.00
N GLN A 228 -20.07 -7.50 3.32
CA GLN A 228 -20.91 -6.65 4.17
C GLN A 228 -20.34 -5.23 4.30
N THR A 229 -19.02 -5.09 4.41
CA THR A 229 -18.32 -3.79 4.42
C THR A 229 -18.55 -3.05 3.11
N VAL A 230 -18.34 -3.72 1.97
CA VAL A 230 -18.58 -3.14 0.64
C VAL A 230 -20.03 -2.68 0.49
N ALA A 231 -21.00 -3.50 0.91
CA ALA A 231 -22.41 -3.16 0.86
C ALA A 231 -22.77 -1.99 1.80
N ALA A 232 -22.19 -1.95 3.00
CA ALA A 232 -22.36 -0.85 3.95
C ALA A 232 -21.80 0.47 3.39
N LEU A 233 -20.61 0.45 2.79
CA LEU A 233 -20.04 1.63 2.14
C LEU A 233 -20.91 2.14 0.99
N ARG A 234 -21.49 1.26 0.18
CA ARG A 234 -22.46 1.64 -0.89
C ARG A 234 -23.68 2.38 -0.34
N THR A 235 -24.12 2.03 0.86
CA THR A 235 -25.24 2.68 1.54
C THR A 235 -24.81 3.99 2.23
N LEU A 236 -23.67 3.98 2.90
CA LEU A 236 -23.18 5.09 3.72
C LEU A 236 -22.70 6.28 2.90
N MET A 237 -21.99 6.06 1.79
CA MET A 237 -21.42 7.18 1.01
C MET A 237 -22.48 8.16 0.50
N PRO A 238 -23.55 7.72 -0.20
CA PRO A 238 -24.61 8.64 -0.61
C PRO A 238 -25.40 9.22 0.58
N TRP A 239 -25.61 8.44 1.64
CA TRP A 239 -26.29 8.93 2.83
C TRP A 239 -25.53 10.07 3.52
N LEU A 240 -24.20 9.92 3.72
CA LEU A 240 -23.36 10.98 4.29
C LEU A 240 -23.47 12.29 3.48
N LYS A 241 -23.44 12.19 2.15
CA LYS A 241 -23.64 13.35 1.26
C LYS A 241 -25.02 13.99 1.44
N GLN A 242 -26.07 13.18 1.56
CA GLN A 242 -27.44 13.67 1.81
C GLN A 242 -27.57 14.38 3.16
N GLN A 243 -26.77 13.97 4.17
CA GLN A 243 -26.66 14.65 5.45
C GLN A 243 -25.77 15.92 5.38
N GLY A 244 -25.25 16.27 4.19
CA GLY A 244 -24.41 17.45 3.98
C GLY A 244 -22.94 17.28 4.36
N TYR A 245 -22.47 16.06 4.66
CA TYR A 245 -21.07 15.84 4.96
C TYR A 245 -20.21 15.94 3.71
N GLY A 246 -19.12 16.70 3.81
CA GLY A 246 -17.98 16.62 2.91
C GLY A 246 -17.08 15.45 3.24
N PHE A 247 -16.09 15.18 2.38
CA PHE A 247 -15.08 14.16 2.61
C PHE A 247 -13.70 14.80 2.57
N GLY A 248 -12.90 14.48 3.57
CA GLY A 248 -11.52 14.93 3.70
C GLY A 248 -10.58 13.78 4.01
N PHE A 249 -9.36 14.14 4.35
CA PHE A 249 -8.39 13.22 4.90
C PHE A 249 -8.13 13.55 6.37
N PRO A 250 -7.58 12.60 7.16
CA PRO A 250 -7.12 12.93 8.49
C PRO A 250 -6.08 14.06 8.45
N VAL A 251 -6.13 14.96 9.44
CA VAL A 251 -5.10 16.01 9.58
C VAL A 251 -3.71 15.39 9.74
N ARG A 252 -2.71 16.06 9.20
CA ARG A 252 -1.32 15.60 9.21
C ARG A 252 -0.39 16.44 10.09
#